data_904f8126adada0dfa02f22bb64926c14
#
_entry.id   904f8126adada0dfa02f22bb64926c14
#
_cell.length_a   1.000
_cell.length_b   1.000
_cell.length_c   1.000
_cell.angle_alpha   90.00
_cell.angle_beta   90.00
_cell.angle_gamma   90.00
#
_symmetry.space_group_name_H-M   'P 1'
#
loop_
_entity.id
_entity.type
_entity.pdbx_description
1 polymer ?
#
loop_
_entity_poly.entity_id
_entity_poly.type
_entity_poly.pdbx_seq_one_letter_code
_entity_poly.pdbx_strand_id
1 'polypeptide(L)'
;MNRLFKKTLSLMLVIVMTVSLGVSAAAADQTGAAQAEGPLGIVSAMSVELNALVEATKISKTEEIAGNTFYEGVLNGVDVVLVKAGIGKVLAASCAETLIDTYHVGGIVFTGIAGGVGDDVNVMDMVIATELVQHDYGTETNSGFEWNGKAGSNQETGMIPVDESLSKIAYDSACTVLGAEKVHQGVIATGDQFISSESYVKELQTKFDALACEMEGASVARVCDQFGMPCAILRCMSDKADGIAHDTYAFNYTEASNTSASVVQEMMKTLSTTLPFTDVKNTDWCFSEVARVYADGIMGGTSNTTFSPAGTLTRGQVVAMLYRMAGSPAVTANTTGFSDVDNGAYYADAVKWASGKEIVGGYADGTFAPNRAITREQLAAILYRYAKANGADISVGEDTNLLSYKDFQSVGQYAVPALQWAVGSGLISGRDDGTLDPKGTASRAEAAQILKNFCEKISILRGYVFVHLREFSNQPAKNHTKPEMR
;
A
#
# COMPACT_ATOMS: atom_id res chain seq x y z
N MET A 1 36.51 -22.37 59.20
CA MET A 1 36.12 -21.33 58.19
C MET A 1 36.13 -21.99 56.82
N ASN A 2 35.08 -22.67 56.29
CA ASN A 2 35.01 -23.08 54.89
C ASN A 2 33.82 -24.01 54.54
N ARG A 3 32.90 -24.32 55.48
CA ARG A 3 31.69 -25.07 55.12
C ARG A 3 30.43 -24.21 55.02
N LEU A 4 30.42 -23.01 55.64
CA LEU A 4 29.28 -22.10 55.54
C LEU A 4 29.35 -21.26 54.24
N PHE A 5 30.57 -20.90 53.79
CA PHE A 5 30.76 -20.09 52.56
C PHE A 5 30.46 -20.84 51.26
N LYS A 6 30.65 -22.18 51.26
CA LYS A 6 30.28 -23.01 50.09
C LYS A 6 28.78 -23.28 50.00
N LYS A 7 28.03 -23.22 51.09
CA LYS A 7 26.56 -23.42 51.07
C LYS A 7 25.83 -22.13 50.65
N THR A 8 26.36 -20.96 51.02
CA THR A 8 25.77 -19.67 50.57
C THR A 8 26.06 -19.36 49.10
N LEU A 9 27.23 -19.78 48.57
CA LEU A 9 27.56 -19.61 47.16
C LEU A 9 26.78 -20.57 46.26
N SER A 10 26.51 -21.81 46.69
CA SER A 10 25.61 -22.74 45.97
C SER A 10 24.14 -22.30 46.00
N LEU A 11 23.70 -21.63 47.07
CA LEU A 11 22.32 -21.17 47.16
C LEU A 11 22.07 -19.87 46.30
N MET A 12 23.10 -19.01 46.18
CA MET A 12 23.03 -17.86 45.27
C MET A 12 23.11 -18.28 43.80
N LEU A 13 23.87 -19.33 43.46
CA LEU A 13 23.93 -19.82 42.08
C LEU A 13 22.65 -20.54 41.63
N VAL A 14 21.90 -21.16 42.57
CA VAL A 14 20.61 -21.81 42.28
C VAL A 14 19.50 -20.77 42.18
N ILE A 15 19.57 -19.62 42.92
CA ILE A 15 18.58 -18.56 42.82
C ILE A 15 18.76 -17.73 41.51
N VAL A 16 20.01 -17.62 41.01
CA VAL A 16 20.25 -16.97 39.72
C VAL A 16 19.86 -17.87 38.54
N MET A 17 19.91 -19.20 38.69
CA MET A 17 19.44 -20.14 37.64
C MET A 17 17.92 -20.38 37.63
N THR A 18 17.21 -20.09 38.72
CA THR A 18 15.74 -20.28 38.76
C THR A 18 14.94 -19.04 38.38
N VAL A 19 15.58 -17.88 38.24
CA VAL A 19 14.94 -16.66 37.69
C VAL A 19 15.06 -16.58 36.14
N SER A 20 15.93 -17.40 35.51
CA SER A 20 16.11 -17.42 34.05
C SER A 20 15.30 -18.53 33.32
N LEU A 21 14.39 -19.21 33.98
CA LEU A 21 13.55 -20.28 33.38
C LEU A 21 12.04 -20.01 33.51
N GLY A 22 11.67 -18.72 33.65
CA GLY A 22 10.29 -18.28 33.76
C GLY A 22 9.87 -17.30 32.67
N VAL A 23 10.64 -17.13 31.58
CA VAL A 23 10.13 -16.50 30.35
C VAL A 23 9.49 -17.60 29.53
N SER A 24 8.21 -17.85 29.83
CA SER A 24 7.30 -18.51 28.92
C SER A 24 7.46 -17.86 27.56
N ALA A 25 7.86 -18.65 26.56
CA ALA A 25 7.71 -18.27 25.17
C ALA A 25 6.21 -18.12 24.89
N ALA A 26 5.67 -16.94 25.16
CA ALA A 26 4.54 -16.48 24.41
C ALA A 26 5.08 -16.33 22.98
N ALA A 27 4.60 -17.18 22.08
CA ALA A 27 4.73 -16.95 20.66
C ALA A 27 4.22 -15.52 20.42
N ALA A 28 5.14 -14.61 20.17
CA ALA A 28 4.79 -13.29 19.66
C ALA A 28 4.21 -13.58 18.29
N ASP A 29 2.92 -13.36 18.19
CA ASP A 29 2.22 -13.18 16.94
C ASP A 29 2.90 -11.98 16.23
N GLN A 30 3.81 -12.28 15.30
CA GLN A 30 4.50 -11.27 14.52
C GLN A 30 3.57 -10.79 13.40
N THR A 31 2.54 -10.06 13.76
CA THR A 31 1.75 -9.28 12.83
C THR A 31 1.82 -7.81 13.26
N GLY A 32 2.66 -7.05 12.57
CA GLY A 32 2.77 -5.61 12.68
C GLY A 32 4.09 -5.17 13.30
N ALA A 33 5.13 -5.05 12.47
CA ALA A 33 6.28 -4.22 12.82
C ALA A 33 5.76 -2.82 13.12
N ALA A 34 5.85 -2.40 14.37
CA ALA A 34 5.59 -1.02 14.74
C ALA A 34 6.63 -0.17 14.00
N GLN A 35 6.19 0.80 13.19
CA GLN A 35 7.11 1.81 12.65
C GLN A 35 7.86 2.42 13.84
N ALA A 36 9.20 2.35 13.82
CA ALA A 36 9.99 3.05 14.80
C ALA A 36 9.62 4.53 14.73
N GLU A 37 9.41 5.17 15.88
CA GLU A 37 9.17 6.61 15.95
C GLU A 37 10.41 7.31 15.36
N GLY A 38 10.27 8.11 14.29
CA GLY A 38 11.39 8.82 13.67
C GLY A 38 11.04 9.37 12.28
N PRO A 39 11.93 10.21 11.70
CA PRO A 39 11.77 10.71 10.34
C PRO A 39 11.86 9.56 9.32
N LEU A 40 11.34 9.77 8.11
CA LEU A 40 11.50 8.81 7.03
C LEU A 40 12.83 9.05 6.30
N GLY A 41 13.66 8.02 6.18
CA GLY A 41 14.88 8.05 5.37
C GLY A 41 14.55 7.98 3.89
N ILE A 42 15.03 8.91 3.08
CA ILE A 42 14.88 8.89 1.62
C ILE A 42 16.26 8.81 0.98
N VAL A 43 16.51 7.74 0.25
CA VAL A 43 17.80 7.44 -0.39
C VAL A 43 17.66 7.47 -1.90
N SER A 44 18.64 8.02 -2.58
CA SER A 44 18.86 7.91 -4.03
C SER A 44 20.32 7.69 -4.33
N ALA A 45 20.64 7.03 -5.45
CA ALA A 45 22.02 6.78 -5.83
C ALA A 45 22.70 8.03 -6.42
N MET A 46 21.98 8.84 -7.18
CA MET A 46 22.51 9.94 -7.95
C MET A 46 21.88 11.29 -7.58
N SER A 47 22.63 12.38 -7.84
CA SER A 47 22.14 13.74 -7.57
C SER A 47 20.89 14.06 -8.40
N VAL A 48 20.80 13.62 -9.65
CA VAL A 48 19.64 13.86 -10.52
C VAL A 48 18.37 13.25 -9.94
N GLU A 49 18.45 12.12 -9.25
CA GLU A 49 17.32 11.45 -8.60
C GLU A 49 16.87 12.14 -7.31
N LEU A 50 17.84 12.77 -6.59
CA LEU A 50 17.58 13.40 -5.28
C LEU A 50 17.18 14.88 -5.39
N ASN A 51 17.70 15.61 -6.38
CA ASN A 51 17.60 17.07 -6.44
C ASN A 51 16.16 17.59 -6.32
N ALA A 52 15.22 17.02 -7.06
CA ALA A 52 13.81 17.43 -7.00
C ALA A 52 13.18 17.24 -5.61
N LEU A 53 13.63 16.24 -4.85
CA LEU A 53 13.18 15.99 -3.48
C LEU A 53 13.81 17.00 -2.50
N VAL A 54 15.10 17.29 -2.66
CA VAL A 54 15.80 18.31 -1.84
C VAL A 54 15.18 19.69 -2.07
N GLU A 55 14.92 20.07 -3.33
CA GLU A 55 14.25 21.34 -3.68
C GLU A 55 12.84 21.46 -3.11
N ALA A 56 12.10 20.36 -3.05
CA ALA A 56 10.74 20.32 -2.50
C ALA A 56 10.71 20.27 -0.96
N THR A 57 11.84 19.94 -0.31
CA THR A 57 11.94 19.77 1.13
C THR A 57 12.26 21.11 1.82
N LYS A 58 11.50 21.43 2.87
CA LYS A 58 11.87 22.53 3.75
C LYS A 58 12.99 22.07 4.68
N ILE A 59 14.25 22.26 4.23
CA ILE A 59 15.44 21.83 4.95
C ILE A 59 15.61 22.63 6.25
N SER A 60 15.84 21.93 7.35
CA SER A 60 16.11 22.48 8.68
C SER A 60 17.59 22.34 9.08
N LYS A 61 18.25 21.26 8.63
CA LYS A 61 19.67 21.00 8.93
C LYS A 61 20.31 20.26 7.77
N THR A 62 21.61 20.51 7.58
CA THR A 62 22.45 19.78 6.62
C THR A 62 23.71 19.33 7.35
N GLU A 63 24.10 18.08 7.17
CA GLU A 63 25.25 17.47 7.83
C GLU A 63 26.04 16.57 6.88
N GLU A 64 27.37 16.59 7.01
CA GLU A 64 28.29 15.74 6.24
C GLU A 64 28.75 14.58 7.12
N ILE A 65 28.43 13.34 6.73
CA ILE A 65 28.87 12.12 7.41
C ILE A 65 29.42 11.14 6.38
N ALA A 66 30.64 10.67 6.61
CA ALA A 66 31.34 9.71 5.75
C ALA A 66 31.41 10.11 4.26
N GLY A 67 31.42 11.42 3.98
CA GLY A 67 31.50 11.97 2.62
C GLY A 67 30.13 12.07 1.91
N ASN A 68 29.04 11.81 2.60
CA ASN A 68 27.68 12.02 2.11
C ASN A 68 27.00 13.19 2.84
N THR A 69 26.20 13.95 2.10
CA THR A 69 25.42 15.06 2.64
C THR A 69 24.03 14.57 3.01
N PHE A 70 23.66 14.71 4.27
CA PHE A 70 22.33 14.40 4.80
C PHE A 70 21.54 15.69 5.00
N TYR A 71 20.30 15.71 4.52
CA TYR A 71 19.38 16.84 4.60
C TYR A 71 18.18 16.45 5.48
N GLU A 72 18.14 17.01 6.71
CA GLU A 72 16.98 16.90 7.59
C GLU A 72 15.96 18.01 7.28
N GLY A 73 14.68 17.68 7.21
CA GLY A 73 13.66 18.66 6.90
C GLY A 73 12.24 18.08 6.85
N VAL A 74 11.33 18.85 6.27
CA VAL A 74 9.90 18.48 6.11
C VAL A 74 9.54 18.47 4.64
N LEU A 75 9.11 17.31 4.13
CA LEU A 75 8.62 17.12 2.77
C LEU A 75 7.12 16.80 2.81
N ASN A 76 6.30 17.70 2.28
CA ASN A 76 4.84 17.56 2.26
C ASN A 76 4.20 17.20 3.63
N GLY A 77 4.77 17.73 4.73
CA GLY A 77 4.25 17.52 6.09
C GLY A 77 4.83 16.30 6.83
N VAL A 78 5.74 15.55 6.21
CA VAL A 78 6.45 14.43 6.83
C VAL A 78 7.88 14.86 7.16
N ASP A 79 8.36 14.53 8.36
CA ASP A 79 9.76 14.68 8.73
C ASP A 79 10.61 13.68 7.96
N VAL A 80 11.64 14.15 7.27
CA VAL A 80 12.47 13.32 6.39
C VAL A 80 13.97 13.58 6.61
N VAL A 81 14.78 12.57 6.30
CA VAL A 81 16.22 12.68 6.09
C VAL A 81 16.56 12.17 4.70
N LEU A 82 17.01 13.08 3.82
CA LEU A 82 17.36 12.73 2.45
C LEU A 82 18.87 12.58 2.31
N VAL A 83 19.31 11.61 1.53
CA VAL A 83 20.73 11.39 1.25
C VAL A 83 20.98 10.84 -0.15
N LYS A 84 22.05 11.32 -0.80
CA LYS A 84 22.62 10.70 -1.98
C LYS A 84 23.66 9.67 -1.55
N ALA A 85 23.38 8.40 -1.78
CA ALA A 85 24.27 7.31 -1.37
C ALA A 85 25.50 7.17 -2.28
N GLY A 86 25.38 7.41 -3.57
CA GLY A 86 26.33 6.99 -4.60
C GLY A 86 25.93 5.66 -5.22
N ILE A 87 26.57 5.31 -6.33
CA ILE A 87 26.24 4.11 -7.12
C ILE A 87 26.91 2.88 -6.50
N GLY A 88 26.15 1.78 -6.44
CA GLY A 88 26.62 0.46 -6.05
C GLY A 88 26.26 0.07 -4.62
N LYS A 89 26.24 -1.25 -4.40
CA LYS A 89 25.72 -1.90 -3.19
C LYS A 89 26.38 -1.42 -1.89
N VAL A 90 27.68 -1.24 -1.87
CA VAL A 90 28.44 -0.88 -0.65
C VAL A 90 28.09 0.52 -0.16
N LEU A 91 28.03 1.48 -1.07
CA LEU A 91 27.70 2.87 -0.73
C LEU A 91 26.26 3.00 -0.24
N ALA A 92 25.32 2.33 -0.91
CA ALA A 92 23.91 2.34 -0.54
C ALA A 92 23.66 1.67 0.82
N ALA A 93 24.31 0.53 1.11
CA ALA A 93 24.25 -0.13 2.40
C ALA A 93 24.77 0.75 3.55
N SER A 94 25.92 1.41 3.35
CA SER A 94 26.51 2.33 4.34
C SER A 94 25.58 3.51 4.67
N CYS A 95 24.90 4.06 3.65
CA CYS A 95 23.94 5.13 3.87
C CYS A 95 22.70 4.66 4.63
N ALA A 96 22.18 3.46 4.31
CA ALA A 96 21.03 2.88 5.02
C ALA A 96 21.37 2.66 6.51
N GLU A 97 22.54 2.12 6.83
CA GLU A 97 22.99 1.96 8.21
C GLU A 97 23.14 3.31 8.93
N THR A 98 23.70 4.32 8.27
CA THR A 98 23.81 5.68 8.85
C THR A 98 22.44 6.29 9.16
N LEU A 99 21.46 6.11 8.28
CA LEU A 99 20.08 6.58 8.52
C LEU A 99 19.46 5.89 9.75
N ILE A 100 19.69 4.59 9.92
CA ILE A 100 19.16 3.83 11.04
C ILE A 100 19.86 4.22 12.35
N ASP A 101 21.19 4.18 12.38
CA ASP A 101 21.96 4.31 13.62
C ASP A 101 22.14 5.75 14.08
N THR A 102 22.24 6.69 13.15
CA THR A 102 22.51 8.10 13.48
C THR A 102 21.23 8.94 13.50
N TYR A 103 20.36 8.76 12.52
CA TYR A 103 19.14 9.56 12.40
C TYR A 103 17.91 8.88 12.99
N HIS A 104 18.01 7.61 13.40
CA HIS A 104 16.92 6.83 14.00
C HIS A 104 15.64 6.91 13.19
N VAL A 105 15.78 6.71 11.87
CA VAL A 105 14.63 6.77 10.95
C VAL A 105 13.59 5.70 11.26
N GLY A 106 12.32 6.01 11.02
CA GLY A 106 11.20 5.07 11.21
C GLY A 106 10.92 4.17 10.01
N GLY A 107 11.64 4.34 8.92
CA GLY A 107 11.55 3.56 7.67
C GLY A 107 12.44 4.16 6.60
N ILE A 108 12.71 3.40 5.54
CA ILE A 108 13.54 3.85 4.41
C ILE A 108 12.77 3.69 3.10
N VAL A 109 12.75 4.76 2.31
CA VAL A 109 12.30 4.75 0.90
C VAL A 109 13.53 4.93 0.03
N PHE A 110 13.81 3.96 -0.83
CA PHE A 110 14.87 4.09 -1.82
C PHE A 110 14.25 4.28 -3.21
N THR A 111 14.49 5.44 -3.78
CA THR A 111 13.90 5.90 -5.03
C THR A 111 14.99 6.19 -6.08
N GLY A 112 14.67 5.96 -7.33
CA GLY A 112 15.61 6.21 -8.43
C GLY A 112 15.12 5.60 -9.73
N ILE A 113 16.09 5.29 -10.61
CA ILE A 113 15.84 4.74 -11.94
C ILE A 113 16.41 3.33 -12.08
N ALA A 114 15.98 2.61 -13.11
CA ALA A 114 16.43 1.25 -13.40
C ALA A 114 16.26 0.91 -14.89
N GLY A 115 16.88 -0.18 -15.32
CA GLY A 115 16.59 -0.82 -16.61
C GLY A 115 15.40 -1.78 -16.49
N GLY A 116 14.44 -1.67 -17.40
CA GLY A 116 13.28 -2.56 -17.49
C GLY A 116 13.68 -3.95 -17.99
N VAL A 117 13.30 -4.99 -17.24
CA VAL A 117 13.59 -6.40 -17.56
C VAL A 117 12.33 -7.13 -17.98
N GLY A 118 11.19 -6.90 -17.34
CA GLY A 118 9.92 -7.54 -17.70
C GLY A 118 9.46 -7.25 -19.13
N ASP A 119 8.80 -8.21 -19.77
CA ASP A 119 8.35 -8.07 -21.17
C ASP A 119 7.34 -6.90 -21.30
N ASP A 120 6.44 -6.74 -20.34
CA ASP A 120 5.40 -5.70 -20.31
C ASP A 120 5.84 -4.40 -19.61
N VAL A 121 7.08 -4.32 -19.10
CA VAL A 121 7.61 -3.13 -18.43
C VAL A 121 8.29 -2.23 -19.48
N ASN A 122 7.81 -1.01 -19.63
CA ASN A 122 8.29 -0.07 -20.64
C ASN A 122 9.13 1.06 -20.02
N VAL A 123 9.87 1.78 -20.86
CA VAL A 123 10.53 3.03 -20.45
C VAL A 123 9.48 4.00 -19.92
N MET A 124 9.77 4.69 -18.82
CA MET A 124 8.88 5.55 -18.03
C MET A 124 7.79 4.82 -17.22
N ASP A 125 7.74 3.48 -17.21
CA ASP A 125 6.95 2.74 -16.25
C ASP A 125 7.64 2.73 -14.87
N MET A 126 6.86 2.45 -13.83
CA MET A 126 7.34 2.34 -12.45
C MET A 126 7.29 0.89 -11.99
N VAL A 127 8.37 0.40 -11.40
CA VAL A 127 8.40 -0.88 -10.69
C VAL A 127 8.55 -0.63 -9.20
N ILE A 128 7.61 -1.16 -8.41
CA ILE A 128 7.66 -1.22 -6.96
C ILE A 128 8.10 -2.62 -6.56
N ALA A 129 9.17 -2.74 -5.79
CA ALA A 129 9.66 -4.03 -5.35
C ALA A 129 8.66 -4.72 -4.41
N THR A 130 8.40 -6.01 -4.67
CA THR A 130 7.81 -6.93 -3.70
C THR A 130 8.90 -7.70 -2.96
N GLU A 131 9.96 -8.01 -3.67
CA GLU A 131 11.19 -8.64 -3.17
C GLU A 131 12.37 -8.17 -4.02
N LEU A 132 13.58 -8.32 -3.51
CA LEU A 132 14.80 -8.05 -4.25
C LEU A 132 15.74 -9.26 -4.24
N VAL A 133 16.63 -9.30 -5.25
CA VAL A 133 17.65 -10.34 -5.37
C VAL A 133 18.99 -9.72 -5.74
N GLN A 134 20.08 -10.19 -5.12
CA GLN A 134 21.44 -9.89 -5.58
C GLN A 134 21.81 -10.90 -6.68
N HIS A 135 21.65 -10.52 -7.96
CA HIS A 135 21.85 -11.41 -9.10
C HIS A 135 23.32 -11.79 -9.33
N ASP A 136 24.25 -10.96 -8.87
CA ASP A 136 25.70 -11.12 -9.01
C ASP A 136 26.37 -11.75 -7.76
N TYR A 137 25.59 -12.27 -6.80
CA TYR A 137 26.13 -12.96 -5.62
C TYR A 137 26.24 -14.46 -5.88
N GLY A 138 27.46 -14.96 -6.03
CA GLY A 138 27.66 -16.35 -6.39
C GLY A 138 29.11 -16.79 -6.44
N THR A 139 29.35 -17.89 -7.16
CA THR A 139 30.66 -18.51 -7.34
C THR A 139 31.03 -18.51 -8.82
N GLU A 140 32.18 -17.99 -9.18
CA GLU A 140 32.76 -18.17 -10.51
C GLU A 140 33.41 -19.54 -10.61
N THR A 141 32.95 -20.36 -11.53
CA THR A 141 33.45 -21.72 -11.78
C THR A 141 34.04 -21.81 -13.17
N ASN A 142 34.71 -22.95 -13.47
CA ASN A 142 35.19 -23.20 -14.87
C ASN A 142 34.05 -23.30 -15.87
N SER A 143 32.83 -23.49 -15.44
CA SER A 143 31.62 -23.57 -16.26
C SER A 143 30.88 -22.23 -16.39
N GLY A 144 31.34 -21.18 -15.69
CA GLY A 144 30.74 -19.87 -15.58
C GLY A 144 30.22 -19.55 -14.19
N PHE A 145 29.50 -18.45 -14.09
CA PHE A 145 28.95 -17.98 -12.83
C PHE A 145 27.77 -18.83 -12.33
N GLU A 146 27.87 -19.31 -11.10
CA GLU A 146 26.81 -20.03 -10.39
C GLU A 146 26.26 -19.13 -9.27
N TRP A 147 25.03 -18.71 -9.40
CA TRP A 147 24.35 -17.88 -8.40
C TRP A 147 24.15 -18.62 -7.08
N ASN A 148 24.49 -17.98 -5.96
CA ASN A 148 24.39 -18.54 -4.61
C ASN A 148 23.81 -17.52 -3.63
N GLY A 149 22.77 -16.80 -4.01
CA GLY A 149 22.14 -15.75 -3.21
C GLY A 149 21.59 -16.24 -1.85
N LYS A 150 21.30 -17.55 -1.74
CA LYS A 150 20.89 -18.16 -0.46
C LYS A 150 21.96 -18.03 0.64
N ALA A 151 23.23 -18.12 0.29
CA ALA A 151 24.34 -17.95 1.25
C ALA A 151 24.49 -16.50 1.75
N GLY A 152 24.06 -15.52 0.93
CA GLY A 152 24.10 -14.10 1.26
C GLY A 152 22.78 -13.58 1.85
N SER A 153 21.83 -14.46 2.17
CA SER A 153 20.53 -14.07 2.68
C SER A 153 20.13 -14.96 3.87
N ASN A 154 19.22 -14.45 4.68
CA ASN A 154 18.60 -15.23 5.76
C ASN A 154 17.39 -16.04 5.28
N GLN A 155 17.02 -15.89 3.99
CA GLN A 155 15.88 -16.53 3.36
C GLN A 155 16.28 -17.80 2.61
N GLU A 156 15.45 -18.82 2.65
CA GLU A 156 15.68 -20.07 1.89
C GLU A 156 15.72 -19.87 0.38
N THR A 157 14.99 -18.87 -0.11
CA THR A 157 14.91 -18.51 -1.53
C THR A 157 16.08 -17.66 -2.02
N GLY A 158 16.77 -16.93 -1.11
CA GLY A 158 17.76 -15.90 -1.43
C GLY A 158 17.13 -14.56 -1.82
N MET A 159 15.80 -14.46 -1.80
CA MET A 159 15.08 -13.20 -1.96
C MET A 159 15.16 -12.36 -0.68
N ILE A 160 15.03 -11.06 -0.82
CA ILE A 160 15.07 -10.09 0.27
C ILE A 160 13.73 -9.39 0.30
N PRO A 161 12.95 -9.53 1.37
CA PRO A 161 11.63 -8.92 1.46
C PRO A 161 11.72 -7.40 1.64
N VAL A 162 10.63 -6.72 1.34
CA VAL A 162 10.38 -5.31 1.64
C VAL A 162 9.15 -5.21 2.55
N ASP A 163 8.90 -4.02 3.12
CA ASP A 163 7.71 -3.78 3.92
C ASP A 163 6.47 -3.65 3.02
N GLU A 164 5.45 -4.50 3.25
CA GLU A 164 4.24 -4.53 2.43
C GLU A 164 3.44 -3.23 2.52
N SER A 165 3.35 -2.63 3.72
CA SER A 165 2.54 -1.42 3.95
C SER A 165 3.17 -0.21 3.27
N LEU A 166 4.48 -0.02 3.42
CA LEU A 166 5.21 1.09 2.81
C LEU A 166 5.29 0.92 1.28
N SER A 167 5.50 -0.31 0.79
CA SER A 167 5.48 -0.63 -0.65
C SER A 167 4.09 -0.42 -1.26
N LYS A 168 3.02 -0.72 -0.51
CA LYS A 168 1.66 -0.44 -0.95
C LYS A 168 1.39 1.06 -1.08
N ILE A 169 1.84 1.88 -0.14
CA ILE A 169 1.74 3.34 -0.24
C ILE A 169 2.51 3.84 -1.46
N ALA A 170 3.70 3.27 -1.74
CA ALA A 170 4.47 3.58 -2.93
C ALA A 170 3.71 3.23 -4.22
N TYR A 171 3.11 2.04 -4.29
CA TYR A 171 2.30 1.59 -5.42
C TYR A 171 1.09 2.49 -5.67
N ASP A 172 0.31 2.77 -4.63
CA ASP A 172 -0.88 3.63 -4.74
C ASP A 172 -0.52 5.06 -5.17
N SER A 173 0.59 5.58 -4.66
CA SER A 173 1.13 6.88 -5.04
C SER A 173 1.62 6.90 -6.49
N ALA A 174 2.28 5.83 -6.94
CA ALA A 174 2.70 5.67 -8.32
C ALA A 174 1.50 5.60 -9.27
N CYS A 175 0.45 4.84 -8.92
CA CYS A 175 -0.79 4.80 -9.69
C CYS A 175 -1.48 6.17 -9.77
N THR A 176 -1.40 6.98 -8.72
CA THR A 176 -1.94 8.35 -8.72
C THR A 176 -1.16 9.26 -9.67
N VAL A 177 0.16 9.11 -9.76
CA VAL A 177 1.05 9.96 -10.58
C VAL A 177 1.05 9.54 -12.05
N LEU A 178 1.08 8.23 -12.32
CA LEU A 178 1.34 7.67 -13.66
C LEU A 178 0.13 7.02 -14.33
N GLY A 179 -0.88 6.61 -13.55
CA GLY A 179 -1.92 5.66 -13.98
C GLY A 179 -1.50 4.21 -13.70
N ALA A 180 -2.48 3.39 -13.31
CA ALA A 180 -2.22 2.01 -12.87
C ALA A 180 -1.61 1.11 -13.98
N GLU A 181 -1.86 1.44 -15.25
CA GLU A 181 -1.33 0.71 -16.41
C GLU A 181 0.18 0.84 -16.61
N LYS A 182 0.81 1.79 -15.92
CA LYS A 182 2.27 2.05 -15.96
C LYS A 182 2.98 1.65 -14.67
N VAL A 183 2.29 0.99 -13.75
CA VAL A 183 2.84 0.64 -12.44
C VAL A 183 2.80 -0.86 -12.25
N HIS A 184 3.97 -1.43 -12.02
CA HIS A 184 4.17 -2.86 -11.86
C HIS A 184 4.67 -3.17 -10.46
N GLN A 185 4.35 -4.36 -9.96
CA GLN A 185 4.88 -4.89 -8.71
C GLN A 185 5.60 -6.21 -8.98
N GLY A 186 6.82 -6.37 -8.47
CA GLY A 186 7.57 -7.59 -8.68
C GLY A 186 9.01 -7.50 -8.20
N VAL A 187 9.81 -8.46 -8.64
CA VAL A 187 11.21 -8.60 -8.24
C VAL A 187 12.08 -7.55 -8.93
N ILE A 188 12.94 -6.88 -8.14
CA ILE A 188 14.02 -6.03 -8.65
C ILE A 188 15.37 -6.75 -8.44
N ALA A 189 16.12 -6.90 -9.52
CA ALA A 189 17.44 -7.55 -9.52
C ALA A 189 18.54 -6.50 -9.35
N THR A 190 19.37 -6.65 -8.29
CA THR A 190 20.47 -5.74 -7.97
C THR A 190 21.82 -6.38 -8.25
N GLY A 191 22.76 -5.64 -8.83
CA GLY A 191 24.16 -6.04 -8.99
C GLY A 191 25.08 -4.86 -9.29
N ASP A 192 26.36 -4.95 -8.94
CA ASP A 192 27.34 -3.89 -9.22
C ASP A 192 27.73 -3.82 -10.71
N GLN A 193 26.74 -3.90 -11.61
CA GLN A 193 26.89 -3.92 -13.06
C GLN A 193 25.77 -3.13 -13.73
N PHE A 194 26.11 -2.24 -14.65
CA PHE A 194 25.16 -1.66 -15.59
C PHE A 194 24.83 -2.70 -16.67
N ILE A 195 23.60 -3.19 -16.70
CA ILE A 195 23.16 -4.22 -17.65
C ILE A 195 22.78 -3.56 -18.98
N SER A 196 23.41 -4.01 -20.07
CA SER A 196 23.12 -3.63 -21.45
C SER A 196 23.27 -4.87 -22.35
N SER A 197 22.42 -5.87 -22.10
CA SER A 197 22.51 -7.18 -22.76
C SER A 197 21.18 -7.92 -22.77
N GLU A 198 20.58 -8.11 -23.95
CA GLU A 198 19.33 -8.86 -24.12
C GLU A 198 19.40 -10.29 -23.56
N SER A 199 20.54 -10.96 -23.74
CA SER A 199 20.73 -12.32 -23.22
C SER A 199 20.75 -12.35 -21.70
N TYR A 200 21.34 -11.34 -21.07
CA TYR A 200 21.37 -11.23 -19.62
C TYR A 200 20.00 -10.83 -19.04
N VAL A 201 19.28 -9.94 -19.73
CA VAL A 201 17.88 -9.62 -19.38
C VAL A 201 17.03 -10.89 -19.37
N LYS A 202 17.19 -11.75 -20.41
CA LYS A 202 16.47 -13.03 -20.45
C LYS A 202 16.86 -13.99 -19.33
N GLU A 203 18.11 -13.97 -18.91
CA GLU A 203 18.56 -14.72 -17.74
C GLU A 203 17.89 -14.22 -16.45
N LEU A 204 17.86 -12.89 -16.23
CA LEU A 204 17.22 -12.28 -15.07
C LEU A 204 15.71 -12.60 -15.00
N GLN A 205 15.01 -12.52 -16.14
CA GLN A 205 13.61 -12.95 -16.25
C GLN A 205 13.44 -14.42 -15.87
N THR A 206 14.20 -15.30 -16.51
CA THR A 206 14.02 -16.76 -16.40
C THR A 206 14.34 -17.25 -14.97
N LYS A 207 15.36 -16.66 -14.34
CA LYS A 207 15.93 -17.14 -13.09
C LYS A 207 15.26 -16.53 -11.87
N PHE A 208 14.81 -15.29 -11.96
CA PHE A 208 14.32 -14.51 -10.82
C PHE A 208 12.92 -13.93 -11.03
N ASP A 209 12.33 -14.08 -12.19
CA ASP A 209 11.09 -13.39 -12.58
C ASP A 209 11.19 -11.87 -12.40
N ALA A 210 12.40 -11.32 -12.67
CA ALA A 210 12.69 -9.93 -12.42
C ALA A 210 11.96 -9.01 -13.42
N LEU A 211 11.44 -7.90 -12.91
CA LEU A 211 10.81 -6.83 -13.69
C LEU A 211 11.74 -5.67 -13.99
N ALA A 212 12.75 -5.45 -13.14
CA ALA A 212 13.75 -4.39 -13.31
C ALA A 212 15.11 -4.83 -12.81
N CYS A 213 16.18 -4.16 -13.28
CA CYS A 213 17.53 -4.32 -12.75
C CYS A 213 18.18 -2.96 -12.47
N GLU A 214 18.93 -2.91 -11.37
CA GLU A 214 19.61 -1.72 -10.86
C GLU A 214 20.83 -2.11 -10.00
N MET A 215 21.44 -1.17 -9.26
CA MET A 215 22.76 -1.42 -8.66
C MET A 215 22.80 -1.30 -7.13
N GLU A 216 21.70 -1.03 -6.41
CA GLU A 216 21.71 -0.69 -4.98
C GLU A 216 20.62 -1.35 -4.13
N GLY A 217 19.39 -1.47 -4.64
CA GLY A 217 18.17 -1.72 -3.88
C GLY A 217 18.23 -2.92 -2.95
N ALA A 218 18.76 -4.07 -3.41
CA ALA A 218 18.89 -5.25 -2.58
C ALA A 218 19.86 -5.07 -1.40
N SER A 219 20.84 -4.18 -1.50
CA SER A 219 21.76 -3.90 -0.40
C SER A 219 21.09 -3.06 0.70
N VAL A 220 20.28 -2.08 0.33
CA VAL A 220 19.47 -1.30 1.27
C VAL A 220 18.42 -2.20 1.93
N ALA A 221 17.66 -2.97 1.15
CA ALA A 221 16.67 -3.89 1.69
C ALA A 221 17.30 -4.93 2.63
N ARG A 222 18.52 -5.39 2.34
CA ARG A 222 19.26 -6.32 3.22
C ARG A 222 19.61 -5.68 4.58
N VAL A 223 20.09 -4.43 4.58
CA VAL A 223 20.35 -3.71 5.82
C VAL A 223 19.04 -3.53 6.60
N CYS A 224 17.97 -3.10 5.94
CA CYS A 224 16.67 -2.95 6.57
C CYS A 224 16.16 -4.28 7.19
N ASP A 225 16.25 -5.40 6.47
CA ASP A 225 15.88 -6.74 6.96
C ASP A 225 16.68 -7.12 8.23
N GLN A 226 17.99 -6.84 8.26
CA GLN A 226 18.83 -7.13 9.43
C GLN A 226 18.45 -6.30 10.66
N PHE A 227 18.04 -5.07 10.47
CA PHE A 227 17.65 -4.17 11.56
C PHE A 227 16.15 -4.23 11.89
N GLY A 228 15.35 -5.02 11.16
CA GLY A 228 13.89 -5.02 11.29
C GLY A 228 13.26 -3.69 10.91
N MET A 229 13.88 -2.95 9.99
CA MET A 229 13.47 -1.61 9.54
C MET A 229 12.53 -1.72 8.34
N PRO A 230 11.35 -1.09 8.35
CA PRO A 230 10.49 -1.03 7.18
C PRO A 230 11.20 -0.36 6.00
N CYS A 231 11.08 -0.93 4.79
CA CYS A 231 11.60 -0.28 3.59
C CYS A 231 10.71 -0.50 2.37
N ALA A 232 10.71 0.48 1.46
CA ALA A 232 10.16 0.38 0.12
C ALA A 232 11.20 0.79 -0.92
N ILE A 233 11.30 0.00 -2.00
CA ILE A 233 12.21 0.25 -3.11
C ILE A 233 11.37 0.47 -4.36
N LEU A 234 11.56 1.61 -5.02
CA LEU A 234 10.82 1.97 -6.24
C LEU A 234 11.76 2.52 -7.31
N ARG A 235 11.49 2.16 -8.55
CA ARG A 235 12.32 2.52 -9.71
C ARG A 235 11.46 2.93 -10.90
N CYS A 236 11.79 4.08 -11.52
CA CYS A 236 11.24 4.46 -12.81
C CYS A 236 12.19 3.97 -13.92
N MET A 237 11.65 3.37 -14.97
CA MET A 237 12.48 2.78 -16.03
C MET A 237 13.07 3.86 -16.92
N SER A 238 14.40 3.95 -16.97
CA SER A 238 15.14 4.84 -17.88
C SER A 238 15.45 4.19 -19.21
N ASP A 239 15.53 2.86 -19.25
CA ASP A 239 15.92 2.03 -20.39
C ASP A 239 15.35 0.62 -20.26
N LYS A 240 15.69 -0.27 -21.21
CA LYS A 240 15.25 -1.67 -21.21
C LYS A 240 16.35 -2.68 -20.86
N ALA A 241 17.48 -2.21 -20.35
CA ALA A 241 18.66 -3.03 -20.06
C ALA A 241 19.19 -3.85 -21.29
N ASP A 242 18.73 -3.53 -22.48
CA ASP A 242 19.03 -4.19 -23.75
C ASP A 242 20.33 -3.68 -24.40
N GLY A 243 20.62 -4.11 -25.60
CA GLY A 243 21.84 -3.73 -26.33
C GLY A 243 22.00 -2.23 -26.61
N ILE A 244 20.93 -1.43 -26.50
CA ILE A 244 20.93 0.03 -26.65
C ILE A 244 20.63 0.78 -25.33
N ALA A 245 20.64 0.08 -24.18
CA ALA A 245 20.28 0.63 -22.90
C ALA A 245 21.06 1.91 -22.56
N HIS A 246 22.35 1.98 -22.89
CA HIS A 246 23.18 3.14 -22.62
C HIS A 246 22.68 4.41 -23.33
N ASP A 247 22.25 4.31 -24.57
CA ASP A 247 21.75 5.45 -25.34
C ASP A 247 20.35 5.86 -24.85
N THR A 248 19.50 4.89 -24.58
CA THR A 248 18.14 5.10 -24.04
C THR A 248 18.17 5.72 -22.65
N TYR A 249 19.06 5.23 -21.79
CA TYR A 249 19.33 5.82 -20.46
C TYR A 249 19.75 7.29 -20.59
N ALA A 250 20.74 7.59 -21.43
CA ALA A 250 21.26 8.96 -21.60
C ALA A 250 20.19 9.95 -22.04
N PHE A 251 19.14 9.49 -22.72
CA PHE A 251 18.01 10.29 -23.14
C PHE A 251 16.96 10.49 -22.02
N ASN A 252 16.67 9.46 -21.25
CA ASN A 252 15.51 9.43 -20.34
C ASN A 252 15.83 9.63 -18.85
N TYR A 253 17.10 9.53 -18.43
CA TYR A 253 17.45 9.45 -17.01
C TYR A 253 16.93 10.63 -16.16
N THR A 254 16.89 11.84 -16.73
CA THR A 254 16.39 13.02 -16.02
C THR A 254 14.88 12.97 -15.82
N GLU A 255 14.13 12.60 -16.87
CA GLU A 255 12.66 12.52 -16.79
C GLU A 255 12.21 11.38 -15.88
N ALA A 256 12.85 10.23 -15.99
CA ALA A 256 12.60 9.07 -15.14
C ALA A 256 12.91 9.39 -13.66
N SER A 257 14.02 10.10 -13.38
CA SER A 257 14.38 10.56 -12.03
C SER A 257 13.33 11.51 -11.45
N ASN A 258 12.88 12.49 -12.23
CA ASN A 258 11.84 13.43 -11.80
C ASN A 258 10.49 12.73 -11.55
N THR A 259 10.16 11.74 -12.38
CA THR A 259 8.96 10.91 -12.21
C THR A 259 9.03 10.13 -10.91
N SER A 260 10.16 9.47 -10.62
CA SER A 260 10.39 8.75 -9.38
C SER A 260 10.28 9.67 -8.16
N ALA A 261 10.88 10.86 -8.21
CA ALA A 261 10.77 11.88 -7.17
C ALA A 261 9.31 12.37 -6.96
N SER A 262 8.52 12.48 -8.03
CA SER A 262 7.11 12.88 -7.94
C SER A 262 6.27 11.83 -7.21
N VAL A 263 6.56 10.55 -7.40
CA VAL A 263 5.92 9.45 -6.66
C VAL A 263 6.24 9.54 -5.16
N VAL A 264 7.50 9.80 -4.80
CA VAL A 264 7.89 9.99 -3.39
C VAL A 264 7.17 11.20 -2.77
N GLN A 265 7.06 12.31 -3.51
CA GLN A 265 6.30 13.47 -3.03
C GLN A 265 4.81 13.15 -2.78
N GLU A 266 4.19 12.32 -3.63
CA GLU A 266 2.82 11.85 -3.43
C GLU A 266 2.71 10.89 -2.24
N MET A 267 3.70 9.98 -2.03
CA MET A 267 3.81 9.16 -0.83
C MET A 267 3.81 10.02 0.44
N MET A 268 4.60 11.10 0.45
CA MET A 268 4.65 12.01 1.62
C MET A 268 3.31 12.70 1.89
N LYS A 269 2.54 13.07 0.87
CA LYS A 269 1.19 13.60 1.06
C LYS A 269 0.26 12.57 1.70
N THR A 270 0.33 11.32 1.26
CA THR A 270 -0.43 10.22 1.85
C THR A 270 -0.04 9.99 3.32
N LEU A 271 1.26 9.93 3.62
CA LEU A 271 1.80 9.74 4.96
C LEU A 271 1.54 10.93 5.89
N SER A 272 1.46 12.16 5.37
CA SER A 272 1.12 13.36 6.13
C SER A 272 -0.37 13.49 6.45
N THR A 273 -1.21 12.65 5.86
CA THR A 273 -2.65 12.67 6.12
C THR A 273 -2.90 12.29 7.57
N THR A 274 -3.19 13.28 8.41
CA THR A 274 -3.51 13.06 9.81
C THR A 274 -4.92 12.53 9.91
N LEU A 275 -5.07 11.24 10.14
CA LEU A 275 -6.37 10.67 10.50
C LEU A 275 -6.71 11.07 11.94
N PRO A 276 -7.98 11.43 12.24
CA PRO A 276 -8.39 11.70 13.61
C PRO A 276 -8.49 10.41 14.45
N PHE A 277 -8.17 9.25 13.87
CA PHE A 277 -8.40 7.94 14.46
C PHE A 277 -7.14 7.41 15.14
N THR A 278 -7.21 7.19 16.45
CA THR A 278 -6.08 6.68 17.25
C THR A 278 -5.85 5.17 17.07
N ASP A 279 -6.82 4.48 16.50
CA ASP A 279 -6.83 3.04 16.23
C ASP A 279 -6.49 2.68 14.76
N VAL A 280 -6.00 3.64 13.98
CA VAL A 280 -5.44 3.45 12.64
C VAL A 280 -4.11 4.18 12.59
N LYS A 281 -3.04 3.42 12.59
CA LYS A 281 -1.68 3.94 12.51
C LYS A 281 -1.24 4.01 11.05
N ASN A 282 -0.29 4.88 10.75
CA ASN A 282 0.30 4.97 9.41
C ASN A 282 1.06 3.70 8.98
N THR A 283 1.35 2.80 9.91
CA THR A 283 1.91 1.45 9.68
C THR A 283 0.87 0.37 9.41
N ASP A 284 -0.41 0.66 9.62
CA ASP A 284 -1.44 -0.34 9.39
C ASP A 284 -1.65 -0.54 7.89
N TRP A 285 -1.78 -1.79 7.46
CA TRP A 285 -2.00 -2.13 6.06
C TRP A 285 -3.17 -1.37 5.41
N CYS A 286 -4.15 -0.98 6.21
CA CYS A 286 -5.34 -0.26 5.76
C CYS A 286 -5.25 1.26 5.88
N PHE A 287 -4.09 1.81 6.26
CA PHE A 287 -3.94 3.25 6.50
C PHE A 287 -4.29 4.07 5.25
N SER A 288 -3.71 3.73 4.10
CA SER A 288 -3.93 4.46 2.85
C SER A 288 -5.38 4.36 2.37
N GLU A 289 -6.02 3.21 2.58
CA GLU A 289 -7.43 2.99 2.25
C GLU A 289 -8.35 3.84 3.12
N VAL A 290 -8.10 3.82 4.44
CA VAL A 290 -8.88 4.61 5.41
C VAL A 290 -8.67 6.10 5.17
N ALA A 291 -7.43 6.53 4.95
CA ALA A 291 -7.11 7.92 4.64
C ALA A 291 -7.86 8.40 3.39
N ARG A 292 -7.88 7.58 2.33
CA ARG A 292 -8.56 7.91 1.09
C ARG A 292 -10.07 8.01 1.25
N VAL A 293 -10.71 6.98 1.79
CA VAL A 293 -12.19 6.98 1.94
C VAL A 293 -12.67 8.00 2.99
N TYR A 294 -11.82 8.39 3.94
CA TYR A 294 -12.09 9.46 4.88
C TYR A 294 -11.99 10.83 4.22
N ALA A 295 -10.92 11.10 3.47
CA ALA A 295 -10.72 12.35 2.72
C ALA A 295 -11.84 12.59 1.68
N ASP A 296 -12.30 11.53 1.02
CA ASP A 296 -13.40 11.58 0.04
C ASP A 296 -14.78 11.67 0.73
N GLY A 297 -14.85 11.69 2.07
CA GLY A 297 -16.10 11.77 2.84
C GLY A 297 -16.98 10.52 2.74
N ILE A 298 -16.46 9.41 2.20
CA ILE A 298 -17.20 8.15 2.01
C ILE A 298 -17.40 7.43 3.34
N MET A 299 -16.30 7.27 4.10
CA MET A 299 -16.31 6.62 5.41
C MET A 299 -15.82 7.58 6.50
N GLY A 300 -16.52 7.62 7.62
CA GLY A 300 -16.09 8.27 8.84
C GLY A 300 -15.73 7.25 9.92
N GLY A 301 -15.29 7.74 11.09
CA GLY A 301 -15.06 6.92 12.27
C GLY A 301 -16.34 6.33 12.87
N THR A 302 -16.19 5.37 13.77
CA THR A 302 -17.24 4.92 14.68
C THR A 302 -17.42 5.90 15.85
N SER A 303 -16.38 6.73 16.09
CA SER A 303 -16.40 7.92 16.93
C SER A 303 -15.52 9.01 16.29
N ASN A 304 -15.36 10.14 16.97
CA ASN A 304 -14.48 11.22 16.52
C ASN A 304 -12.99 10.80 16.48
N THR A 305 -12.61 9.78 17.25
CA THR A 305 -11.21 9.36 17.44
C THR A 305 -10.97 7.87 17.15
N THR A 306 -11.98 7.13 16.69
CA THR A 306 -11.83 5.70 16.37
C THR A 306 -12.47 5.37 15.04
N PHE A 307 -11.76 4.60 14.21
CA PHE A 307 -12.27 4.05 12.95
C PHE A 307 -12.86 2.66 13.12
N SER A 308 -12.32 1.88 14.05
CA SER A 308 -12.64 0.46 14.30
C SER A 308 -12.36 -0.42 13.08
N PRO A 309 -11.10 -0.52 12.59
CA PRO A 309 -10.75 -1.20 11.34
C PRO A 309 -11.20 -2.67 11.30
N ALA A 310 -11.11 -3.40 12.41
CA ALA A 310 -11.58 -4.78 12.55
C ALA A 310 -13.10 -4.90 12.76
N GLY A 311 -13.80 -3.79 12.98
CA GLY A 311 -15.27 -3.78 13.19
C GLY A 311 -16.02 -4.22 11.95
N THR A 312 -17.15 -4.91 12.12
CA THR A 312 -18.01 -5.32 11.00
C THR A 312 -18.89 -4.17 10.53
N LEU A 313 -19.19 -4.15 9.23
CA LEU A 313 -20.14 -3.20 8.66
C LEU A 313 -21.55 -3.75 8.67
N THR A 314 -22.52 -2.85 8.87
CA THR A 314 -23.94 -3.17 8.70
C THR A 314 -24.42 -2.80 7.30
N ARG A 315 -25.53 -3.39 6.88
CA ARG A 315 -26.17 -3.10 5.58
C ARG A 315 -26.53 -1.62 5.43
N GLY A 316 -27.04 -0.99 6.50
CA GLY A 316 -27.34 0.45 6.52
C GLY A 316 -26.11 1.31 6.33
N GLN A 317 -24.99 0.95 6.95
CA GLN A 317 -23.72 1.67 6.79
C GLN A 317 -23.22 1.61 5.34
N VAL A 318 -23.22 0.43 4.72
CA VAL A 318 -22.78 0.28 3.32
C VAL A 318 -23.61 1.15 2.38
N VAL A 319 -24.94 1.14 2.54
CA VAL A 319 -25.80 1.97 1.67
C VAL A 319 -25.57 3.47 1.90
N ALA A 320 -25.32 3.88 3.15
CA ALA A 320 -24.97 5.27 3.46
C ALA A 320 -23.63 5.69 2.83
N MET A 321 -22.65 4.78 2.74
CA MET A 321 -21.37 5.02 2.04
C MET A 321 -21.59 5.21 0.54
N LEU A 322 -22.34 4.34 -0.10
CA LEU A 322 -22.66 4.46 -1.54
C LEU A 322 -23.45 5.74 -1.86
N TYR A 323 -24.35 6.14 -0.97
CA TYR A 323 -25.11 7.37 -1.12
C TYR A 323 -24.20 8.61 -1.09
N ARG A 324 -23.20 8.64 -0.17
CA ARG A 324 -22.17 9.69 -0.14
C ARG A 324 -21.29 9.66 -1.38
N MET A 325 -20.87 8.47 -1.84
CA MET A 325 -20.13 8.33 -3.12
C MET A 325 -20.91 8.88 -4.31
N ALA A 326 -22.23 8.81 -4.28
CA ALA A 326 -23.10 9.38 -5.30
C ALA A 326 -23.31 10.91 -5.14
N GLY A 327 -22.66 11.56 -4.18
CA GLY A 327 -22.84 12.98 -3.89
C GLY A 327 -24.11 13.30 -3.10
N SER A 328 -24.66 12.33 -2.38
CA SER A 328 -25.89 12.47 -1.55
C SER A 328 -27.04 13.15 -2.30
N PRO A 329 -27.48 12.60 -3.43
CA PRO A 329 -28.51 13.24 -4.26
C PRO A 329 -29.84 13.40 -3.52
N ALA A 330 -30.58 14.46 -3.85
CA ALA A 330 -31.88 14.73 -3.23
C ALA A 330 -32.84 13.53 -3.38
N VAL A 331 -33.51 13.20 -2.27
CA VAL A 331 -34.48 12.07 -2.22
C VAL A 331 -35.90 12.65 -2.12
N THR A 332 -36.76 12.30 -3.05
CA THR A 332 -38.16 12.75 -3.09
C THR A 332 -39.15 11.74 -2.48
N ALA A 333 -38.69 10.50 -2.23
CA ALA A 333 -39.52 9.46 -1.63
C ALA A 333 -39.81 9.75 -0.14
N ASN A 334 -41.07 9.70 0.25
CA ASN A 334 -41.48 9.97 1.62
C ASN A 334 -41.28 8.79 2.59
N THR A 335 -41.15 7.57 2.07
CA THR A 335 -40.97 6.33 2.84
C THR A 335 -39.90 5.45 2.22
N THR A 336 -39.28 4.59 3.03
CA THR A 336 -38.30 3.61 2.55
C THR A 336 -38.93 2.38 1.90
N GLY A 337 -40.22 2.10 2.17
CA GLY A 337 -40.91 0.87 1.78
C GLY A 337 -40.54 -0.34 2.66
N PHE A 338 -39.68 -0.18 3.68
CA PHE A 338 -39.27 -1.25 4.60
C PHE A 338 -39.77 -0.95 6.01
N SER A 339 -40.35 -1.99 6.67
CA SER A 339 -40.97 -1.86 7.98
C SER A 339 -40.04 -1.60 9.13
N ASP A 340 -38.74 -1.92 8.96
CA ASP A 340 -37.69 -1.81 9.97
C ASP A 340 -36.71 -0.64 9.73
N VAL A 341 -37.05 0.28 8.83
CA VAL A 341 -36.23 1.49 8.55
C VAL A 341 -36.99 2.71 9.02
N ASP A 342 -36.55 3.27 10.15
CA ASP A 342 -37.08 4.54 10.65
C ASP A 342 -36.67 5.68 9.69
N ASN A 343 -37.63 6.55 9.35
CA ASN A 343 -37.39 7.71 8.49
C ASN A 343 -36.40 8.74 9.10
N GLY A 344 -36.23 8.75 10.43
CA GLY A 344 -35.26 9.58 11.15
C GLY A 344 -33.87 8.97 11.25
N ALA A 345 -33.67 7.74 10.79
CA ALA A 345 -32.36 7.10 10.86
C ALA A 345 -31.38 7.74 9.86
N TYR A 346 -30.09 7.83 10.22
CA TYR A 346 -29.04 8.47 9.40
C TYR A 346 -28.87 7.82 8.02
N TYR A 347 -29.30 6.57 7.85
CA TYR A 347 -29.25 5.82 6.59
C TYR A 347 -30.58 5.85 5.84
N ALA A 348 -31.64 6.48 6.36
CA ALA A 348 -32.96 6.41 5.77
C ALA A 348 -33.02 6.93 4.33
N ASP A 349 -32.44 8.10 4.06
CA ASP A 349 -32.41 8.69 2.73
C ASP A 349 -31.54 7.87 1.76
N ALA A 350 -30.43 7.32 2.27
CA ALA A 350 -29.61 6.41 1.51
C ALA A 350 -30.37 5.13 1.10
N VAL A 351 -31.15 4.55 2.01
CA VAL A 351 -32.00 3.38 1.71
C VAL A 351 -33.09 3.72 0.70
N LYS A 352 -33.79 4.87 0.82
CA LYS A 352 -34.78 5.34 -0.14
C LYS A 352 -34.17 5.49 -1.55
N TRP A 353 -33.01 6.16 -1.62
CA TRP A 353 -32.29 6.37 -2.87
C TRP A 353 -31.83 5.05 -3.49
N ALA A 354 -31.20 4.17 -2.73
CA ALA A 354 -30.65 2.92 -3.22
C ALA A 354 -31.74 1.92 -3.63
N SER A 355 -32.86 1.90 -2.90
CA SER A 355 -34.05 1.10 -3.26
C SER A 355 -34.70 1.61 -4.55
N GLY A 356 -34.87 2.94 -4.67
CA GLY A 356 -35.44 3.57 -5.88
C GLY A 356 -34.58 3.39 -7.13
N LYS A 357 -33.28 3.08 -6.96
CA LYS A 357 -32.33 2.78 -8.04
C LYS A 357 -32.10 1.28 -8.23
N GLU A 358 -32.84 0.42 -7.53
CA GLU A 358 -32.69 -1.04 -7.56
C GLU A 358 -31.29 -1.56 -7.14
N ILE A 359 -30.51 -0.69 -6.46
CA ILE A 359 -29.18 -1.05 -5.93
C ILE A 359 -29.32 -2.03 -4.76
N VAL A 360 -30.34 -1.81 -3.92
CA VAL A 360 -30.66 -2.70 -2.80
C VAL A 360 -32.11 -3.15 -2.84
N GLY A 361 -32.35 -4.36 -2.31
CA GLY A 361 -33.68 -4.88 -2.02
C GLY A 361 -33.78 -5.28 -0.55
N GLY A 362 -35.02 -5.46 -0.08
CA GLY A 362 -35.34 -6.03 1.22
C GLY A 362 -35.43 -7.55 1.19
N TYR A 363 -35.82 -8.08 2.33
CA TYR A 363 -36.15 -9.50 2.50
C TYR A 363 -37.65 -9.76 2.20
N ALA A 364 -37.99 -11.04 2.06
CA ALA A 364 -39.36 -11.46 1.76
C ALA A 364 -40.40 -11.07 2.83
N ASP A 365 -39.95 -10.81 4.03
CA ASP A 365 -40.76 -10.33 5.16
C ASP A 365 -41.00 -8.80 5.16
N GLY A 366 -40.57 -8.09 4.13
CA GLY A 366 -40.72 -6.64 4.02
C GLY A 366 -39.69 -5.82 4.82
N THR A 367 -38.65 -6.46 5.36
CA THR A 367 -37.56 -5.79 6.09
C THR A 367 -36.35 -5.49 5.20
N PHE A 368 -35.54 -4.50 5.59
CA PHE A 368 -34.23 -4.19 5.00
C PHE A 368 -33.08 -4.77 5.84
N ALA A 369 -33.29 -4.96 7.14
CA ALA A 369 -32.32 -5.36 8.14
C ALA A 369 -31.08 -4.42 8.20
N PRO A 370 -31.25 -3.11 8.44
CA PRO A 370 -30.17 -2.10 8.37
C PRO A 370 -29.03 -2.35 9.34
N ASN A 371 -29.31 -2.94 10.50
CA ASN A 371 -28.34 -3.22 11.56
C ASN A 371 -27.68 -4.59 11.44
N ARG A 372 -28.09 -5.42 10.46
CA ARG A 372 -27.47 -6.72 10.22
C ARG A 372 -26.11 -6.55 9.59
N ALA A 373 -25.11 -7.28 10.10
CA ALA A 373 -23.79 -7.33 9.50
C ALA A 373 -23.87 -7.79 8.03
N ILE A 374 -23.15 -7.10 7.15
CA ILE A 374 -23.12 -7.43 5.71
C ILE A 374 -22.13 -8.55 5.46
N THR A 375 -22.51 -9.52 4.62
CA THR A 375 -21.58 -10.55 4.17
C THR A 375 -20.81 -10.07 2.93
N ARG A 376 -19.66 -10.70 2.66
CA ARG A 376 -18.82 -10.37 1.50
C ARG A 376 -19.57 -10.55 0.18
N GLU A 377 -20.37 -11.59 0.04
CA GLU A 377 -21.22 -11.78 -1.15
C GLU A 377 -22.33 -10.72 -1.29
N GLN A 378 -22.88 -10.24 -0.16
CA GLN A 378 -23.89 -9.18 -0.18
C GLN A 378 -23.28 -7.84 -0.54
N LEU A 379 -22.07 -7.55 -0.03
CA LEU A 379 -21.31 -6.35 -0.40
C LEU A 379 -21.02 -6.35 -1.91
N ALA A 380 -20.49 -7.45 -2.45
CA ALA A 380 -20.27 -7.61 -3.88
C ALA A 380 -21.55 -7.38 -4.71
N ALA A 381 -22.68 -7.97 -4.28
CA ALA A 381 -23.95 -7.82 -4.98
C ALA A 381 -24.48 -6.37 -4.99
N ILE A 382 -24.28 -5.64 -3.92
CA ILE A 382 -24.66 -4.22 -3.83
C ILE A 382 -23.77 -3.37 -4.73
N LEU A 383 -22.45 -3.56 -4.69
CA LEU A 383 -21.49 -2.85 -5.55
C LEU A 383 -21.71 -3.12 -7.03
N TYR A 384 -21.98 -4.38 -7.41
CA TYR A 384 -22.31 -4.77 -8.77
C TYR A 384 -23.55 -4.04 -9.30
N ARG A 385 -24.63 -4.00 -8.50
CA ARG A 385 -25.85 -3.29 -8.88
C ARG A 385 -25.62 -1.78 -8.95
N TYR A 386 -24.83 -1.22 -8.05
CA TYR A 386 -24.47 0.18 -8.08
C TYR A 386 -23.66 0.52 -9.34
N ALA A 387 -22.67 -0.30 -9.70
CA ALA A 387 -21.90 -0.15 -10.94
C ALA A 387 -22.81 -0.18 -12.16
N LYS A 388 -23.70 -1.18 -12.24
CA LYS A 388 -24.68 -1.34 -13.32
C LYS A 388 -25.63 -0.14 -13.42
N ALA A 389 -26.21 0.30 -12.31
CA ALA A 389 -27.13 1.45 -12.26
C ALA A 389 -26.47 2.76 -12.69
N ASN A 390 -25.15 2.81 -12.61
CA ASN A 390 -24.34 3.95 -13.06
C ASN A 390 -23.73 3.76 -14.46
N GLY A 391 -24.08 2.71 -15.20
CA GLY A 391 -23.63 2.45 -16.58
C GLY A 391 -22.17 2.04 -16.69
N ALA A 392 -21.57 1.52 -15.62
CA ALA A 392 -20.23 0.93 -15.68
C ALA A 392 -20.28 -0.39 -16.48
N ASP A 393 -19.16 -0.71 -17.11
CA ASP A 393 -18.99 -2.01 -17.76
C ASP A 393 -18.86 -3.09 -16.69
N ILE A 394 -19.86 -3.98 -16.65
CA ILE A 394 -19.94 -5.11 -15.74
C ILE A 394 -19.64 -6.45 -16.43
N SER A 395 -19.26 -6.43 -17.71
CA SER A 395 -18.85 -7.63 -18.46
C SER A 395 -17.44 -8.10 -18.08
N VAL A 396 -16.63 -7.20 -17.50
CA VAL A 396 -15.30 -7.55 -16.99
C VAL A 396 -15.44 -8.65 -15.93
N GLY A 397 -14.81 -9.80 -16.19
CA GLY A 397 -14.83 -10.92 -15.24
C GLY A 397 -16.02 -11.87 -15.34
N GLU A 398 -16.92 -11.73 -16.33
CA GLU A 398 -18.00 -12.71 -16.56
C GLU A 398 -17.50 -14.16 -16.68
N ASP A 399 -16.30 -14.34 -17.22
CA ASP A 399 -15.65 -15.64 -17.36
C ASP A 399 -14.76 -16.02 -16.16
N THR A 400 -14.77 -15.22 -15.08
CA THR A 400 -13.93 -15.49 -13.90
C THR A 400 -14.34 -16.83 -13.27
N ASN A 401 -13.37 -17.72 -13.15
CA ASN A 401 -13.57 -19.04 -12.58
C ASN A 401 -13.58 -19.02 -11.06
N LEU A 402 -14.77 -18.94 -10.45
CA LEU A 402 -14.93 -19.04 -9.00
C LEU A 402 -14.78 -20.47 -8.45
N LEU A 403 -14.80 -21.51 -9.32
CA LEU A 403 -14.65 -22.91 -8.91
C LEU A 403 -13.26 -23.22 -8.34
N SER A 404 -12.28 -22.35 -8.56
CA SER A 404 -10.94 -22.45 -7.96
C SER A 404 -10.95 -22.23 -6.45
N TYR A 405 -11.95 -21.55 -5.90
CA TYR A 405 -12.07 -21.32 -4.46
C TYR A 405 -12.70 -22.53 -3.75
N LYS A 406 -12.08 -22.96 -2.65
CA LYS A 406 -12.47 -24.15 -1.89
C LYS A 406 -13.93 -24.14 -1.40
N ASP A 407 -14.48 -22.97 -1.15
CA ASP A 407 -15.79 -22.71 -0.56
C ASP A 407 -16.83 -22.17 -1.56
N PHE A 408 -16.57 -22.29 -2.87
CA PHE A 408 -17.49 -21.84 -3.92
C PHE A 408 -18.93 -22.36 -3.72
N GLN A 409 -19.10 -23.60 -3.26
CA GLN A 409 -20.41 -24.20 -3.00
C GLN A 409 -21.25 -23.44 -1.97
N SER A 410 -20.63 -22.60 -1.14
CA SER A 410 -21.31 -21.76 -0.15
C SER A 410 -21.82 -20.44 -0.73
N VAL A 411 -21.41 -20.08 -1.96
CA VAL A 411 -21.85 -18.85 -2.63
C VAL A 411 -23.35 -18.91 -2.91
N GLY A 412 -24.08 -17.87 -2.53
CA GLY A 412 -25.49 -17.72 -2.88
C GLY A 412 -25.65 -17.54 -4.38
N GLN A 413 -26.59 -18.27 -5.00
CA GLN A 413 -26.81 -18.23 -6.46
C GLN A 413 -27.03 -16.79 -6.98
N TYR A 414 -27.68 -15.92 -6.19
CA TYR A 414 -27.90 -14.51 -6.54
C TYR A 414 -26.62 -13.68 -6.61
N ALA A 415 -25.56 -14.12 -5.93
CA ALA A 415 -24.30 -13.40 -5.79
C ALA A 415 -23.23 -13.88 -6.80
N VAL A 416 -23.45 -15.00 -7.50
CA VAL A 416 -22.46 -15.56 -8.43
C VAL A 416 -22.00 -14.53 -9.48
N PRO A 417 -22.89 -13.85 -10.24
CA PRO A 417 -22.44 -12.87 -11.24
C PRO A 417 -21.69 -11.69 -10.61
N ALA A 418 -22.13 -11.25 -9.43
CA ALA A 418 -21.50 -10.15 -8.72
C ALA A 418 -20.10 -10.50 -8.20
N LEU A 419 -19.92 -11.73 -7.71
CA LEU A 419 -18.61 -12.20 -7.27
C LEU A 419 -17.67 -12.48 -8.45
N GLN A 420 -18.17 -13.01 -9.57
CA GLN A 420 -17.38 -13.13 -10.79
C GLN A 420 -16.85 -11.77 -11.24
N TRP A 421 -17.73 -10.79 -11.32
CA TRP A 421 -17.33 -9.42 -11.63
C TRP A 421 -16.36 -8.84 -10.59
N ALA A 422 -16.64 -8.96 -9.29
CA ALA A 422 -15.82 -8.35 -8.25
C ALA A 422 -14.42 -8.99 -8.15
N VAL A 423 -14.31 -10.29 -8.37
CA VAL A 423 -13.03 -11.01 -8.42
C VAL A 423 -12.28 -10.70 -9.71
N GLY A 424 -12.95 -10.81 -10.87
CA GLY A 424 -12.34 -10.55 -12.17
C GLY A 424 -11.88 -9.11 -12.37
N SER A 425 -12.57 -8.15 -11.76
CA SER A 425 -12.14 -6.75 -11.72
C SER A 425 -11.13 -6.45 -10.61
N GLY A 426 -10.77 -7.43 -9.77
CA GLY A 426 -9.84 -7.26 -8.65
C GLY A 426 -10.36 -6.32 -7.54
N LEU A 427 -11.67 -6.23 -7.37
CA LEU A 427 -12.28 -5.50 -6.25
C LEU A 427 -12.32 -6.32 -4.97
N ILE A 428 -12.48 -7.63 -5.11
CA ILE A 428 -12.48 -8.59 -4.00
C ILE A 428 -11.50 -9.70 -4.36
N SER A 429 -10.58 -10.01 -3.48
CA SER A 429 -9.70 -11.17 -3.57
C SER A 429 -10.16 -12.30 -2.64
N GLY A 430 -9.69 -13.52 -2.92
CA GLY A 430 -9.77 -14.62 -1.97
C GLY A 430 -8.91 -14.38 -0.74
N ARG A 431 -9.04 -15.28 0.22
CA ARG A 431 -8.19 -15.31 1.42
C ARG A 431 -6.99 -16.22 1.19
N ASP A 432 -5.94 -16.08 1.99
CA ASP A 432 -4.69 -16.84 1.90
C ASP A 432 -4.88 -18.36 1.99
N ASP A 433 -5.95 -18.80 2.65
CA ASP A 433 -6.32 -20.21 2.74
C ASP A 433 -6.99 -20.77 1.47
N GLY A 434 -7.16 -19.96 0.43
CA GLY A 434 -7.78 -20.32 -0.84
C GLY A 434 -9.31 -20.34 -0.79
N THR A 435 -9.93 -19.65 0.17
CA THR A 435 -11.37 -19.46 0.25
C THR A 435 -11.77 -18.06 -0.24
N LEU A 436 -13.03 -17.90 -0.68
CA LEU A 436 -13.62 -16.60 -1.01
C LEU A 436 -14.33 -15.98 0.20
N ASP A 437 -14.71 -16.82 1.16
CA ASP A 437 -15.43 -16.49 2.39
C ASP A 437 -16.74 -15.68 2.11
N PRO A 438 -17.65 -16.15 1.24
CA PRO A 438 -18.79 -15.37 0.79
C PRO A 438 -19.80 -15.08 1.91
N LYS A 439 -19.85 -15.94 2.93
CA LYS A 439 -20.75 -15.78 4.09
C LYS A 439 -20.09 -15.06 5.26
N GLY A 440 -18.77 -14.89 5.23
CA GLY A 440 -18.04 -14.07 6.18
C GLY A 440 -18.44 -12.61 6.08
N THR A 441 -18.28 -11.88 7.16
CA THR A 441 -18.56 -10.44 7.21
C THR A 441 -17.33 -9.66 6.75
N ALA A 442 -17.54 -8.60 5.98
CA ALA A 442 -16.47 -7.66 5.66
C ALA A 442 -16.16 -6.77 6.90
N SER A 443 -14.88 -6.64 7.21
CA SER A 443 -14.43 -5.65 8.18
C SER A 443 -14.51 -4.24 7.59
N ARG A 444 -14.43 -3.21 8.44
CA ARG A 444 -14.44 -1.82 8.00
C ARG A 444 -13.17 -1.48 7.19
N ALA A 445 -12.02 -2.07 7.55
CA ALA A 445 -10.78 -1.93 6.81
C ALA A 445 -10.86 -2.59 5.42
N GLU A 446 -11.36 -3.84 5.33
CA GLU A 446 -11.60 -4.50 4.03
C GLU A 446 -12.59 -3.72 3.15
N ALA A 447 -13.62 -3.15 3.74
CA ALA A 447 -14.56 -2.33 2.98
C ALA A 447 -13.94 -1.01 2.52
N ALA A 448 -13.06 -0.38 3.30
CA ALA A 448 -12.31 0.80 2.87
C ALA A 448 -11.46 0.49 1.63
N GLN A 449 -10.75 -0.64 1.63
CA GLN A 449 -9.99 -1.13 0.49
C GLN A 449 -10.88 -1.36 -0.74
N ILE A 450 -11.98 -2.10 -0.56
CA ILE A 450 -12.91 -2.40 -1.66
C ILE A 450 -13.50 -1.11 -2.26
N LEU A 451 -13.89 -0.15 -1.41
CA LEU A 451 -14.48 1.12 -1.86
C LEU A 451 -13.45 2.02 -2.55
N LYS A 452 -12.21 2.07 -2.06
CA LYS A 452 -11.10 2.76 -2.73
C LYS A 452 -10.88 2.19 -4.12
N ASN A 453 -10.68 0.87 -4.23
CA ASN A 453 -10.46 0.18 -5.50
C ASN A 453 -11.66 0.37 -6.45
N PHE A 454 -12.88 0.38 -5.92
CA PHE A 454 -14.08 0.63 -6.68
C PHE A 454 -14.10 2.04 -7.28
N CYS A 455 -13.76 3.07 -6.48
CA CYS A 455 -13.68 4.45 -6.96
C CYS A 455 -12.62 4.61 -8.06
N GLU A 456 -11.45 4.01 -7.90
CA GLU A 456 -10.36 4.09 -8.87
C GLU A 456 -10.73 3.43 -10.19
N LYS A 457 -11.21 2.19 -10.16
CA LYS A 457 -11.53 1.42 -11.38
C LYS A 457 -12.76 1.92 -12.13
N ILE A 458 -13.77 2.41 -11.43
CA ILE A 458 -14.97 2.95 -12.09
C ILE A 458 -14.77 4.38 -12.58
N SER A 459 -13.86 5.15 -11.99
CA SER A 459 -13.47 6.47 -12.49
C SER A 459 -12.74 6.38 -13.83
N ILE A 460 -11.93 5.35 -14.05
CA ILE A 460 -11.26 5.07 -15.33
C ILE A 460 -12.28 4.79 -16.45
N LEU A 461 -13.39 4.14 -16.13
CA LEU A 461 -14.47 3.82 -17.09
C LEU A 461 -15.38 5.03 -17.41
N ARG A 462 -15.28 6.09 -16.63
CA ARG A 462 -16.04 7.36 -16.80
C ARG A 462 -15.12 8.56 -16.94
N GLY A 463 -14.34 8.67 -17.95
CA GLY A 463 -13.46 9.82 -18.22
C GLY A 463 -13.96 11.24 -17.89
N TYR A 464 -14.97 11.48 -17.00
CA TYR A 464 -15.56 12.81 -16.82
C TYR A 464 -16.32 13.15 -15.51
N VAL A 465 -16.29 12.40 -14.43
CA VAL A 465 -17.18 12.76 -13.28
C VAL A 465 -16.45 13.28 -12.02
N PHE A 466 -15.17 13.02 -11.82
CA PHE A 466 -14.47 13.44 -10.60
C PHE A 466 -13.78 14.80 -10.65
N VAL A 467 -13.71 15.46 -11.81
CA VAL A 467 -13.15 16.83 -11.91
C VAL A 467 -14.06 17.86 -11.24
N HIS A 468 -15.36 17.60 -11.11
CA HIS A 468 -16.31 18.58 -10.57
C HIS A 468 -16.40 18.69 -9.05
N LEU A 469 -15.87 17.74 -8.28
CA LEU A 469 -15.90 17.82 -6.81
C LEU A 469 -14.70 18.59 -6.22
N ARG A 470 -13.60 18.74 -6.95
CA ARG A 470 -12.47 19.59 -6.52
C ARG A 470 -12.67 21.08 -6.72
N GLU A 471 -13.56 21.50 -7.63
CA GLU A 471 -13.82 22.93 -7.85
C GLU A 471 -14.72 23.58 -6.81
N PHE A 472 -15.49 22.80 -6.03
CA PHE A 472 -16.36 23.35 -4.99
C PHE A 472 -15.71 23.53 -3.62
N SER A 473 -14.53 22.93 -3.37
CA SER A 473 -13.81 23.08 -2.09
C SER A 473 -12.95 24.35 -1.98
N ASN A 474 -12.77 25.10 -3.07
CA ASN A 474 -11.94 26.31 -3.13
C ASN A 474 -12.73 27.63 -3.19
N GLN A 475 -14.01 27.65 -2.84
CA GLN A 475 -14.72 28.94 -2.70
C GLN A 475 -14.58 29.45 -1.25
N PRO A 476 -14.04 30.67 -1.04
CA PRO A 476 -14.00 31.25 0.30
C PRO A 476 -15.43 31.52 0.78
N ALA A 477 -15.68 31.21 2.06
CA ALA A 477 -16.95 31.45 2.73
C ALA A 477 -17.43 32.89 2.50
N LYS A 478 -18.51 33.06 1.75
CA LYS A 478 -19.19 34.37 1.61
C LYS A 478 -19.85 34.70 2.93
N ASN A 479 -19.32 35.71 3.62
CA ASN A 479 -19.96 36.37 4.77
C ASN A 479 -21.33 36.87 4.36
N HIS A 480 -22.38 36.23 4.88
CA HIS A 480 -23.73 36.81 4.85
C HIS A 480 -23.83 37.88 5.94
N THR A 481 -23.61 39.14 5.54
CA THR A 481 -24.09 40.30 6.31
C THR A 481 -25.61 40.35 6.19
N LYS A 482 -26.29 40.39 7.33
CA LYS A 482 -27.73 40.62 7.45
C LYS A 482 -28.06 41.99 6.89
N PRO A 483 -29.17 42.17 6.16
CA PRO A 483 -29.68 43.51 5.88
C PRO A 483 -30.42 44.03 7.11
N GLU A 484 -30.04 45.25 7.56
CA GLU A 484 -30.81 46.02 8.53
C GLU A 484 -32.14 46.50 7.88
N MET A 485 -33.21 46.28 8.64
CA MET A 485 -34.52 46.89 8.29
C MET A 485 -34.49 48.41 8.51
N ARG A 486 -34.89 49.10 7.51
CA ARG A 486 -35.64 50.35 7.59
C ARG A 486 -36.82 50.30 6.63
#